data_430998a20640ca53d74bff5ea1eedf7c
#
_entry.id   430998a20640ca53d74bff5ea1eedf7c
#
_cell.length_a   1.000
_cell.length_b   1.000
_cell.length_c   1.000
_cell.angle_alpha   90.00
_cell.angle_beta   90.00
_cell.angle_gamma   90.00
#
_symmetry.space_group_name_H-M   'P 1'
#
loop_
_entity.id
_entity.type
_entity.pdbx_description
1 polymer ?
#
loop_
_entity_poly.entity_id
_entity_poly.type
_entity_poly.pdbx_seq_one_letter_code
_entity_poly.pdbx_strand_id
1 'polypeptide(L)'
;MLDDQLKTQLSAYLERVQQPFELVASLNDSDTSREMLELLQTIQSLRSDKITLRTDGNDARKPSFSLQRVGSTSQLRFAGLPLGHEFTSLVLALLWTGGHPPKAEQEVLDQIDALEGDFNFEVYMSLSCHNCPDVVQALSLMAIRNPRIKTTVIEGGAFQEEVNRREVMAVPMVFLNGQVFGSGRMLLEEIVAKIDTGAAAKEAAKLSAKEAFDVLIIGGGPAGAAAAV
;
A
#
# COMPACT_ATOMS: atom_id res chain seq x y z
N MET A 1 15.64 7.72 -14.53
CA MET A 1 16.62 6.60 -14.55
C MET A 1 17.23 6.44 -13.15
N LEU A 2 17.38 5.22 -12.65
CA LEU A 2 18.05 4.97 -11.37
C LEU A 2 19.56 5.16 -11.55
N ASP A 3 20.19 5.92 -10.65
CA ASP A 3 21.65 5.99 -10.60
C ASP A 3 22.27 4.67 -10.07
N ASP A 4 23.58 4.53 -10.20
CA ASP A 4 24.27 3.28 -9.81
C ASP A 4 24.21 3.00 -8.30
N GLN A 5 24.11 4.06 -7.49
CA GLN A 5 23.96 3.92 -6.04
C GLN A 5 22.59 3.34 -5.68
N LEU A 6 21.50 3.89 -6.28
CA LEU A 6 20.15 3.39 -6.09
C LEU A 6 19.98 1.96 -6.64
N LYS A 7 20.61 1.63 -7.78
CA LYS A 7 20.64 0.25 -8.31
C LYS A 7 21.31 -0.72 -7.34
N THR A 8 22.44 -0.33 -6.76
CA THR A 8 23.16 -1.15 -5.78
C THR A 8 22.31 -1.39 -4.53
N GLN A 9 21.67 -0.34 -4.00
CA GLN A 9 20.78 -0.46 -2.86
C GLN A 9 19.56 -1.33 -3.18
N LEU A 10 18.94 -1.11 -4.34
CA LEU A 10 17.79 -1.90 -4.78
C LEU A 10 18.15 -3.39 -4.91
N SER A 11 19.32 -3.70 -5.50
CA SER A 11 19.83 -5.07 -5.60
C SER A 11 19.93 -5.74 -4.23
N ALA A 12 20.52 -5.06 -3.25
CA ALA A 12 20.66 -5.57 -1.89
C ALA A 12 19.30 -5.80 -1.18
N TYR A 13 18.31 -4.94 -1.44
CA TYR A 13 16.96 -5.15 -0.93
C TYR A 13 16.28 -6.35 -1.61
N LEU A 14 16.40 -6.48 -2.91
CA LEU A 14 15.76 -7.53 -3.69
C LEU A 14 16.31 -8.94 -3.40
N GLU A 15 17.49 -9.09 -2.77
CA GLU A 15 17.97 -10.37 -2.25
C GLU A 15 16.98 -11.03 -1.27
N ARG A 16 16.15 -10.20 -0.58
CA ARG A 16 15.13 -10.66 0.37
C ARG A 16 13.85 -11.20 -0.30
N VAL A 17 13.72 -11.06 -1.61
CA VAL A 17 12.60 -11.63 -2.37
C VAL A 17 12.72 -13.15 -2.38
N GLN A 18 11.74 -13.82 -1.82
CA GLN A 18 11.70 -15.28 -1.65
C GLN A 18 10.82 -15.97 -2.69
N GLN A 19 9.68 -15.35 -3.01
CA GLN A 19 8.66 -15.90 -3.90
C GLN A 19 8.68 -15.21 -5.26
N PRO A 20 8.44 -15.94 -6.36
CA PRO A 20 8.36 -15.34 -7.68
C PRO A 20 7.08 -14.51 -7.84
N PHE A 21 7.20 -13.43 -8.59
CA PHE A 21 6.06 -12.57 -8.95
C PHE A 21 6.28 -11.91 -10.32
N GLU A 22 5.23 -11.33 -10.86
CA GLU A 22 5.21 -10.66 -12.14
C GLU A 22 4.99 -9.15 -11.98
N LEU A 23 5.70 -8.38 -12.80
CA LEU A 23 5.41 -6.99 -13.09
C LEU A 23 4.69 -6.95 -14.44
N VAL A 24 3.46 -6.43 -14.46
CA VAL A 24 2.66 -6.37 -15.69
C VAL A 24 2.43 -4.93 -16.06
N ALA A 25 3.14 -4.46 -17.08
CA ALA A 25 3.12 -3.09 -17.55
C ALA A 25 2.03 -2.85 -18.61
N SER A 26 1.32 -1.74 -18.46
CA SER A 26 0.38 -1.17 -19.43
C SER A 26 0.97 0.12 -19.97
N LEU A 27 1.49 0.10 -21.18
CA LEU A 27 2.28 1.17 -21.77
C LEU A 27 1.60 1.78 -23.01
N ASN A 28 2.03 2.98 -23.37
CA ASN A 28 1.72 3.66 -24.62
C ASN A 28 3.02 4.21 -25.24
N ASP A 29 2.93 5.02 -26.29
CA ASP A 29 4.11 5.54 -27.01
C ASP A 29 4.74 6.77 -26.37
N SER A 30 4.38 7.14 -25.13
CA SER A 30 4.91 8.31 -24.43
C SER A 30 6.35 8.09 -23.91
N ASP A 31 7.06 9.20 -23.67
CA ASP A 31 8.38 9.18 -23.04
C ASP A 31 8.32 8.57 -21.64
N THR A 32 7.28 8.90 -20.86
CA THR A 32 7.08 8.35 -19.52
C THR A 32 6.86 6.84 -19.57
N SER A 33 6.22 6.29 -20.62
CA SER A 33 6.13 4.83 -20.81
C SER A 33 7.48 4.19 -21.08
N ARG A 34 8.36 4.87 -21.83
CA ARG A 34 9.75 4.39 -22.06
C ARG A 34 10.55 4.40 -20.76
N GLU A 35 10.44 5.46 -19.97
CA GLU A 35 11.09 5.53 -18.65
C GLU A 35 10.58 4.47 -17.69
N MET A 36 9.27 4.20 -17.67
CA MET A 36 8.69 3.12 -16.88
C MET A 36 9.21 1.75 -17.31
N LEU A 37 9.25 1.49 -18.60
CA LEU A 37 9.79 0.23 -19.13
C LEU A 37 11.25 0.03 -18.72
N GLU A 38 12.08 1.05 -18.80
CA GLU A 38 13.48 1.01 -18.39
C GLU A 38 13.62 0.73 -16.87
N LEU A 39 12.79 1.38 -16.03
CA LEU A 39 12.74 1.12 -14.60
C LEU A 39 12.40 -0.36 -14.32
N LEU A 40 11.34 -0.88 -14.95
CA LEU A 40 10.88 -2.24 -14.73
C LEU A 40 11.88 -3.29 -15.25
N GLN A 41 12.53 -3.04 -16.39
CA GLN A 41 13.62 -3.87 -16.90
C GLN A 41 14.82 -3.90 -15.96
N THR A 42 15.16 -2.75 -15.38
CA THR A 42 16.22 -2.66 -14.37
C THR A 42 15.85 -3.51 -13.14
N ILE A 43 14.64 -3.38 -12.60
CA ILE A 43 14.17 -4.18 -11.46
C ILE A 43 14.22 -5.66 -11.79
N GLN A 44 13.71 -6.08 -12.94
CA GLN A 44 13.73 -7.47 -13.38
C GLN A 44 15.17 -8.00 -13.48
N SER A 45 16.09 -7.23 -14.08
CA SER A 45 17.47 -7.66 -14.28
C SER A 45 18.22 -7.94 -12.98
N LEU A 46 17.86 -7.24 -11.89
CA LEU A 46 18.47 -7.43 -10.56
C LEU A 46 18.02 -8.73 -9.87
N ARG A 47 16.87 -9.29 -10.23
CA ARG A 47 16.32 -10.54 -9.68
C ARG A 47 15.54 -11.32 -10.74
N SER A 48 16.18 -11.61 -11.86
CA SER A 48 15.58 -12.32 -13.00
C SER A 48 15.15 -13.77 -12.67
N ASP A 49 15.67 -14.33 -11.58
CA ASP A 49 15.25 -15.64 -11.04
C ASP A 49 13.88 -15.59 -10.32
N LYS A 50 13.41 -14.42 -9.93
CA LYS A 50 12.18 -14.21 -9.15
C LYS A 50 11.19 -13.24 -9.79
N ILE A 51 11.67 -12.29 -10.57
CA ILE A 51 10.83 -11.22 -11.13
C ILE A 51 10.71 -11.40 -12.63
N THR A 52 9.48 -11.56 -13.11
CA THR A 52 9.15 -11.60 -14.53
C THR A 52 8.49 -10.28 -14.93
N LEU A 53 8.91 -9.72 -16.05
CA LEU A 53 8.30 -8.53 -16.64
C LEU A 53 7.44 -8.94 -17.84
N ARG A 54 6.18 -8.49 -17.83
CA ARG A 54 5.25 -8.58 -18.95
C ARG A 54 4.84 -7.18 -19.39
N THR A 55 4.66 -6.99 -20.68
CA THR A 55 4.28 -5.69 -21.28
C THR A 55 2.93 -5.75 -22.01
N ASP A 56 2.16 -6.80 -21.76
CA ASP A 56 0.85 -7.05 -22.34
C ASP A 56 -0.32 -6.58 -21.48
N GLY A 57 -0.04 -5.76 -20.45
CA GLY A 57 -1.06 -5.15 -19.63
C GLY A 57 -1.97 -4.21 -20.42
N ASN A 58 -3.24 -4.14 -20.05
CA ASN A 58 -4.24 -3.29 -20.73
C ASN A 58 -5.06 -2.47 -19.72
N ASP A 59 -4.38 -1.74 -18.84
CA ASP A 59 -5.04 -0.78 -17.95
C ASP A 59 -5.39 0.52 -18.70
N ALA A 60 -6.45 1.19 -18.26
CA ALA A 60 -6.86 2.46 -18.84
C ALA A 60 -5.85 3.58 -18.55
N ARG A 61 -5.20 3.53 -17.36
CA ARG A 61 -4.13 4.47 -16.99
C ARG A 61 -2.81 3.98 -17.58
N LYS A 62 -2.24 4.75 -18.51
CA LYS A 62 -0.94 4.47 -19.15
C LYS A 62 -0.04 5.68 -19.04
N PRO A 63 1.23 5.52 -18.60
CA PRO A 63 1.84 4.27 -18.17
C PRO A 63 1.40 3.83 -16.78
N SER A 64 1.27 2.54 -16.60
CA SER A 64 1.08 1.94 -15.29
C SER A 64 1.67 0.52 -15.25
N PHE A 65 1.89 -0.01 -14.06
CA PHE A 65 2.22 -1.42 -13.90
C PHE A 65 1.58 -1.98 -12.63
N SER A 66 1.30 -3.26 -12.66
CA SER A 66 0.80 -3.99 -11.50
C SER A 66 1.82 -5.01 -11.02
N LEU A 67 1.76 -5.29 -9.72
CA LEU A 67 2.48 -6.37 -9.07
C LEU A 67 1.51 -7.49 -8.81
N GLN A 68 1.85 -8.72 -9.23
CA GLN A 68 1.02 -9.88 -8.97
C GLN A 68 1.86 -11.10 -8.67
N ARG A 69 1.47 -11.88 -7.67
CA ARG A 69 2.06 -13.19 -7.44
C ARG A 69 1.67 -14.13 -8.56
N VAL A 70 2.55 -15.07 -8.91
CA VAL A 70 2.27 -16.07 -9.95
C VAL A 70 0.99 -16.83 -9.61
N GLY A 71 0.06 -16.87 -10.55
CA GLY A 71 -1.23 -17.56 -10.38
C GLY A 71 -2.28 -16.78 -9.59
N SER A 72 -2.02 -15.51 -9.23
CA SER A 72 -3.00 -14.63 -8.58
C SER A 72 -3.40 -13.46 -9.49
N THR A 73 -4.51 -12.81 -9.16
CA THR A 73 -4.88 -11.54 -9.78
C THR A 73 -4.13 -10.40 -9.11
N SER A 74 -3.76 -9.37 -9.89
CA SER A 74 -3.13 -8.18 -9.34
C SER A 74 -4.09 -7.41 -8.45
N GLN A 75 -3.62 -7.05 -7.26
CA GLN A 75 -4.34 -6.21 -6.31
C GLN A 75 -3.68 -4.83 -6.13
N LEU A 76 -2.41 -4.69 -6.52
CA LEU A 76 -1.66 -3.44 -6.40
C LEU A 76 -1.17 -2.96 -7.77
N ARG A 77 -1.44 -1.69 -8.06
CA ARG A 77 -1.02 -1.01 -9.28
C ARG A 77 -0.40 0.35 -8.96
N PHE A 78 0.66 0.69 -9.69
CA PHE A 78 1.20 2.03 -9.77
C PHE A 78 0.90 2.62 -11.14
N ALA A 79 0.19 3.73 -11.17
CA ALA A 79 -0.07 4.55 -12.35
C ALA A 79 0.83 5.79 -12.28
N GLY A 80 1.74 5.91 -13.23
CA GLY A 80 2.90 6.82 -13.18
C GLY A 80 4.13 6.19 -12.52
N LEU A 81 5.23 6.94 -12.48
CA LEU A 81 6.52 6.47 -11.95
C LEU A 81 6.58 6.67 -10.44
N PRO A 82 6.71 5.62 -9.61
CA PRO A 82 6.86 5.75 -8.16
C PRO A 82 8.33 6.03 -7.77
N LEU A 83 8.81 7.22 -8.11
CA LEU A 83 10.15 7.70 -7.82
C LEU A 83 10.12 8.81 -6.74
N GLY A 84 11.20 9.53 -6.55
CA GLY A 84 11.27 10.57 -5.52
C GLY A 84 10.97 9.99 -4.14
N HIS A 85 10.06 10.61 -3.39
CA HIS A 85 9.68 10.14 -2.05
C HIS A 85 8.97 8.78 -2.06
N GLU A 86 8.39 8.35 -3.19
CA GLU A 86 7.70 7.06 -3.32
C GLU A 86 8.61 5.90 -3.72
N PHE A 87 9.90 6.13 -3.93
CA PHE A 87 10.82 5.04 -4.25
C PHE A 87 10.88 3.97 -3.14
N THR A 88 10.85 4.38 -1.89
CA THR A 88 10.77 3.45 -0.75
C THR A 88 9.47 2.64 -0.77
N SER A 89 8.35 3.25 -1.13
CA SER A 89 7.06 2.57 -1.26
C SER A 89 7.08 1.50 -2.35
N LEU A 90 7.73 1.80 -3.49
CA LEU A 90 7.97 0.81 -4.54
C LEU A 90 8.82 -0.37 -4.02
N VAL A 91 9.93 -0.10 -3.35
CA VAL A 91 10.82 -1.14 -2.81
C VAL A 91 10.07 -2.05 -1.84
N LEU A 92 9.29 -1.48 -0.92
CA LEU A 92 8.50 -2.25 0.04
C LEU A 92 7.43 -3.09 -0.66
N ALA A 93 6.74 -2.54 -1.67
CA ALA A 93 5.76 -3.28 -2.46
C ALA A 93 6.37 -4.49 -3.17
N LEU A 94 7.58 -4.34 -3.75
CA LEU A 94 8.33 -5.46 -4.37
C LEU A 94 8.69 -6.53 -3.33
N LEU A 95 9.18 -6.11 -2.17
CA LEU A 95 9.56 -7.02 -1.08
C LEU A 95 8.35 -7.81 -0.54
N TRP A 96 7.26 -7.13 -0.24
CA TRP A 96 6.05 -7.77 0.30
C TRP A 96 5.38 -8.70 -0.72
N THR A 97 5.32 -8.28 -1.98
CA THR A 97 4.83 -9.16 -3.07
C THR A 97 5.71 -10.39 -3.20
N GLY A 98 7.02 -10.23 -3.08
CA GLY A 98 8.01 -11.30 -3.08
C GLY A 98 8.10 -12.12 -1.78
N GLY A 99 7.16 -11.95 -0.84
CA GLY A 99 7.06 -12.79 0.36
C GLY A 99 7.89 -12.34 1.56
N HIS A 100 8.55 -11.18 1.50
CA HIS A 100 9.22 -10.61 2.68
C HIS A 100 8.19 -10.11 3.69
N PRO A 101 8.29 -10.46 4.98
CA PRO A 101 7.33 -10.06 5.99
C PRO A 101 7.34 -8.54 6.23
N PRO A 102 6.17 -7.90 6.36
CA PRO A 102 6.09 -6.49 6.71
C PRO A 102 6.44 -6.27 8.19
N LYS A 103 6.93 -5.06 8.50
CA LYS A 103 7.12 -4.61 9.87
C LYS A 103 5.85 -3.89 10.34
N ALA A 104 4.87 -4.64 10.78
CA ALA A 104 3.64 -4.13 11.36
C ALA A 104 3.21 -5.04 12.51
N GLU A 105 2.42 -4.50 13.44
CA GLU A 105 1.88 -5.27 14.56
C GLU A 105 1.00 -6.42 14.06
N GLN A 106 1.18 -7.62 14.65
CA GLN A 106 0.47 -8.82 14.18
C GLN A 106 -1.05 -8.66 14.27
N GLU A 107 -1.55 -7.97 15.28
CA GLU A 107 -2.97 -7.69 15.45
C GLU A 107 -3.55 -6.91 14.27
N VAL A 108 -2.83 -5.90 13.78
CA VAL A 108 -3.25 -5.11 12.60
C VAL A 108 -3.22 -5.96 11.33
N LEU A 109 -2.21 -6.82 11.18
CA LEU A 109 -2.12 -7.75 10.06
C LEU A 109 -3.29 -8.74 10.06
N ASP A 110 -3.66 -9.27 11.22
CA ASP A 110 -4.79 -10.18 11.39
C ASP A 110 -6.14 -9.47 11.11
N GLN A 111 -6.25 -8.19 11.49
CA GLN A 111 -7.41 -7.36 11.14
C GLN A 111 -7.53 -7.19 9.62
N ILE A 112 -6.42 -6.87 8.92
CA ILE A 112 -6.42 -6.75 7.45
C ILE A 112 -6.87 -8.06 6.80
N ASP A 113 -6.35 -9.20 7.25
CA ASP A 113 -6.68 -10.51 6.69
C ASP A 113 -8.15 -10.89 6.93
N ALA A 114 -8.75 -10.39 8.00
CA ALA A 114 -10.13 -10.63 8.39
C ALA A 114 -11.15 -9.66 7.78
N LEU A 115 -10.71 -8.63 7.05
CA LEU A 115 -11.61 -7.68 6.40
C LEU A 115 -12.46 -8.39 5.34
N GLU A 116 -13.77 -8.23 5.45
CA GLU A 116 -14.76 -8.74 4.50
C GLU A 116 -15.38 -7.60 3.71
N GLY A 117 -15.61 -7.81 2.42
CA GLY A 117 -16.13 -6.81 1.48
C GLY A 117 -15.16 -6.55 0.34
N ASP A 118 -15.59 -5.77 -0.62
CA ASP A 118 -14.76 -5.37 -1.76
C ASP A 118 -14.30 -3.93 -1.58
N PHE A 119 -12.99 -3.74 -1.42
CA PHE A 119 -12.37 -2.44 -1.20
C PHE A 119 -11.50 -2.08 -2.41
N ASN A 120 -11.91 -1.06 -3.14
CA ASN A 120 -11.13 -0.52 -4.24
C ASN A 120 -10.61 0.87 -3.87
N PHE A 121 -9.36 0.91 -3.44
CA PHE A 121 -8.67 2.15 -3.09
C PHE A 121 -7.97 2.76 -4.29
N GLU A 122 -8.08 4.08 -4.40
CA GLU A 122 -7.28 4.90 -5.30
C GLU A 122 -6.63 5.99 -4.46
N VAL A 123 -5.31 6.06 -4.48
CA VAL A 123 -4.55 7.08 -3.75
C VAL A 123 -3.78 7.96 -4.72
N TYR A 124 -4.13 9.26 -4.73
CA TYR A 124 -3.39 10.27 -5.48
C TYR A 124 -2.21 10.75 -4.64
N MET A 125 -1.04 10.75 -5.24
CA MET A 125 0.22 11.16 -4.63
C MET A 125 1.02 12.09 -5.55
N SER A 126 2.07 12.69 -5.02
CA SER A 126 3.06 13.45 -5.76
C SER A 126 4.46 13.01 -5.34
N LEU A 127 5.39 13.01 -6.29
CA LEU A 127 6.78 12.58 -6.06
C LEU A 127 7.53 13.43 -5.03
N SER A 128 7.05 14.66 -4.76
CA SER A 128 7.61 15.58 -3.77
C SER A 128 6.82 15.63 -2.44
N CYS A 129 5.78 14.80 -2.31
CA CYS A 129 4.93 14.78 -1.13
C CYS A 129 5.55 13.96 0.01
N HIS A 130 5.86 14.58 1.15
CA HIS A 130 6.48 13.90 2.30
C HIS A 130 5.50 13.02 3.10
N ASN A 131 4.21 13.31 3.04
CA ASN A 131 3.17 12.58 3.77
C ASN A 131 2.53 11.43 2.96
N CYS A 132 2.80 11.38 1.64
CA CYS A 132 2.22 10.37 0.77
C CYS A 132 2.74 8.96 1.05
N PRO A 133 4.03 8.73 1.34
CA PRO A 133 4.57 7.39 1.53
C PRO A 133 3.86 6.58 2.62
N ASP A 134 3.48 7.19 3.73
CA ASP A 134 2.78 6.47 4.82
C ASP A 134 1.45 5.86 4.32
N VAL A 135 0.67 6.63 3.58
CA VAL A 135 -0.62 6.20 3.05
C VAL A 135 -0.45 5.19 1.90
N VAL A 136 0.49 5.45 0.99
CA VAL A 136 0.80 4.55 -0.13
C VAL A 136 1.27 3.20 0.37
N GLN A 137 2.16 3.16 1.36
CA GLN A 137 2.67 1.93 1.94
C GLN A 137 1.58 1.15 2.67
N ALA A 138 0.75 1.84 3.48
CA ALA A 138 -0.36 1.22 4.18
C ALA A 138 -1.34 0.54 3.21
N LEU A 139 -1.82 1.25 2.19
CA LEU A 139 -2.76 0.72 1.21
C LEU A 139 -2.13 -0.37 0.32
N SER A 140 -0.83 -0.26 0.01
CA SER A 140 -0.10 -1.29 -0.74
C SER A 140 0.01 -2.59 0.06
N LEU A 141 0.35 -2.49 1.35
CA LEU A 141 0.41 -3.65 2.24
C LEU A 141 -0.95 -4.34 2.36
N MET A 142 -2.02 -3.57 2.56
CA MET A 142 -3.38 -4.09 2.64
C MET A 142 -3.78 -4.86 1.37
N ALA A 143 -3.49 -4.31 0.18
CA ALA A 143 -3.79 -4.95 -1.10
C ALA A 143 -2.98 -6.24 -1.32
N ILE A 144 -1.72 -6.30 -0.88
CA ILE A 144 -0.88 -7.49 -1.02
C ILE A 144 -1.32 -8.60 -0.07
N ARG A 145 -1.86 -8.25 1.11
CA ARG A 145 -2.30 -9.22 2.12
C ARG A 145 -3.69 -9.78 1.87
N ASN A 146 -4.65 -8.92 1.53
CA ASN A 146 -6.05 -9.33 1.41
C ASN A 146 -6.53 -9.23 -0.06
N PRO A 147 -6.90 -10.33 -0.70
CA PRO A 147 -7.34 -10.35 -2.10
C PRO A 147 -8.65 -9.58 -2.37
N ARG A 148 -9.38 -9.19 -1.33
CA ARG A 148 -10.59 -8.36 -1.43
C ARG A 148 -10.26 -6.86 -1.53
N ILE A 149 -9.00 -6.49 -1.31
CA ILE A 149 -8.52 -5.11 -1.35
C ILE A 149 -7.73 -4.89 -2.63
N LYS A 150 -8.14 -3.90 -3.41
CA LYS A 150 -7.42 -3.41 -4.57
C LYS A 150 -6.91 -2.00 -4.28
N THR A 151 -5.68 -1.73 -4.66
CA THR A 151 -5.10 -0.40 -4.52
C THR A 151 -4.46 0.05 -5.83
N THR A 152 -4.84 1.23 -6.29
CA THR A 152 -4.15 1.93 -7.37
C THR A 152 -3.52 3.20 -6.80
N VAL A 153 -2.19 3.26 -6.87
CA VAL A 153 -1.39 4.44 -6.54
C VAL A 153 -1.25 5.28 -7.80
N ILE A 154 -1.66 6.55 -7.76
CA ILE A 154 -1.76 7.42 -8.93
C ILE A 154 -0.85 8.63 -8.72
N GLU A 155 0.15 8.77 -9.59
CA GLU A 155 1.00 9.97 -9.63
C GLU A 155 0.22 11.10 -10.30
N GLY A 156 -0.17 12.09 -9.51
CA GLY A 156 -1.09 13.15 -9.95
C GLY A 156 -0.55 14.02 -11.08
N GLY A 157 0.76 14.20 -11.19
CA GLY A 157 1.37 14.96 -12.28
C GLY A 157 1.25 14.26 -13.63
N ALA A 158 1.31 12.92 -13.66
CA ALA A 158 1.15 12.14 -14.88
C ALA A 158 -0.32 12.05 -15.32
N PHE A 159 -1.27 12.25 -14.41
CA PHE A 159 -2.72 12.12 -14.67
C PHE A 159 -3.50 13.40 -14.32
N GLN A 160 -2.98 14.55 -14.74
CA GLN A 160 -3.50 15.88 -14.40
C GLN A 160 -4.98 16.09 -14.79
N GLU A 161 -5.41 15.55 -15.93
CA GLU A 161 -6.82 15.63 -16.35
C GLU A 161 -7.74 14.88 -15.38
N GLU A 162 -7.30 13.74 -14.88
CA GLU A 162 -8.05 12.96 -13.91
C GLU A 162 -8.08 13.65 -12.55
N VAL A 163 -6.95 14.21 -12.11
CA VAL A 163 -6.83 15.04 -10.89
C VAL A 163 -7.83 16.20 -10.93
N ASN A 164 -7.89 16.94 -12.04
CA ASN A 164 -8.81 18.06 -12.21
C ASN A 164 -10.27 17.62 -12.22
N ARG A 165 -10.61 16.55 -12.97
CA ARG A 165 -11.98 16.01 -13.04
C ARG A 165 -12.48 15.50 -11.69
N ARG A 166 -11.60 14.97 -10.85
CA ARG A 166 -11.93 14.43 -9.52
C ARG A 166 -11.74 15.45 -8.39
N GLU A 167 -11.41 16.68 -8.73
CA GLU A 167 -11.21 17.77 -7.78
C GLU A 167 -10.21 17.44 -6.66
N VAL A 168 -9.10 16.76 -7.02
CA VAL A 168 -8.03 16.43 -6.07
C VAL A 168 -7.21 17.68 -5.77
N MET A 169 -7.54 18.37 -4.68
CA MET A 169 -6.95 19.66 -4.32
C MET A 169 -5.67 19.53 -3.49
N ALA A 170 -5.42 18.38 -2.89
CA ALA A 170 -4.25 18.12 -2.05
C ALA A 170 -3.91 16.64 -2.07
N VAL A 171 -2.65 16.30 -1.78
CA VAL A 171 -2.16 14.92 -1.70
C VAL A 171 -1.49 14.65 -0.34
N PRO A 172 -1.61 13.42 0.19
CA PRO A 172 -2.33 12.30 -0.37
C PRO A 172 -3.84 12.48 -0.29
N MET A 173 -4.56 12.07 -1.35
CA MET A 173 -6.00 12.00 -1.40
C MET A 173 -6.41 10.56 -1.69
N VAL A 174 -7.27 10.00 -0.86
CA VAL A 174 -7.71 8.61 -0.97
C VAL A 174 -9.19 8.55 -1.30
N PHE A 175 -9.51 7.74 -2.29
CA PHE A 175 -10.88 7.33 -2.61
C PHE A 175 -11.05 5.84 -2.29
N LEU A 176 -12.21 5.48 -1.79
CA LEU A 176 -12.64 4.11 -1.57
C LEU A 176 -13.94 3.88 -2.36
N ASN A 177 -13.94 2.90 -3.25
CA ASN A 177 -15.08 2.57 -4.10
C ASN A 177 -15.66 3.81 -4.83
N GLY A 178 -14.76 4.70 -5.29
CA GLY A 178 -15.09 5.92 -6.02
C GLY A 178 -15.52 7.10 -5.15
N GLN A 179 -15.69 6.95 -3.85
CA GLN A 179 -16.04 8.02 -2.91
C GLN A 179 -14.81 8.51 -2.15
N VAL A 180 -14.80 9.79 -1.76
CA VAL A 180 -13.72 10.36 -0.95
C VAL A 180 -13.67 9.62 0.39
N PHE A 181 -12.54 8.99 0.66
CA PHE A 181 -12.26 8.30 1.92
C PHE A 181 -11.54 9.19 2.92
N GLY A 182 -10.56 9.95 2.46
CA GLY A 182 -9.80 10.87 3.30
C GLY A 182 -8.66 11.56 2.56
N SER A 183 -8.08 12.55 3.19
CA SER A 183 -6.93 13.29 2.69
C SER A 183 -5.93 13.55 3.80
N GLY A 184 -4.68 13.81 3.41
CA GLY A 184 -3.57 13.99 4.34
C GLY A 184 -3.00 12.65 4.84
N ARG A 185 -2.05 12.75 5.76
CA ARG A 185 -1.38 11.59 6.34
C ARG A 185 -2.36 10.73 7.12
N MET A 186 -2.33 9.44 6.86
CA MET A 186 -3.08 8.42 7.61
C MET A 186 -2.16 7.21 7.82
N LEU A 187 -2.15 6.68 9.05
CA LEU A 187 -1.39 5.48 9.38
C LEU A 187 -2.20 4.21 9.05
N LEU A 188 -1.51 3.08 8.97
CA LEU A 188 -2.13 1.79 8.65
C LEU A 188 -3.29 1.46 9.59
N GLU A 189 -3.08 1.63 10.89
CA GLU A 189 -4.05 1.36 11.95
C GLU A 189 -5.30 2.25 11.81
N GLU A 190 -5.11 3.51 11.46
CA GLU A 190 -6.22 4.47 11.26
C GLU A 190 -7.08 4.08 10.04
N ILE A 191 -6.43 3.65 8.95
CA ILE A 191 -7.13 3.21 7.73
C ILE A 191 -7.92 1.93 8.02
N VAL A 192 -7.28 0.94 8.66
CA VAL A 192 -7.92 -0.34 9.02
C VAL A 192 -9.11 -0.10 9.95
N ALA A 193 -8.94 0.67 11.02
CA ALA A 193 -10.02 0.99 11.97
C ALA A 193 -11.21 1.68 11.29
N LYS A 194 -10.95 2.52 10.28
CA LYS A 194 -12.00 3.26 9.57
C LYS A 194 -12.86 2.35 8.67
N ILE A 195 -12.34 1.22 8.19
CA ILE A 195 -13.05 0.30 7.30
C ILE A 195 -13.49 -0.99 7.99
N ASP A 196 -12.91 -1.35 9.14
CA ASP A 196 -13.32 -2.52 9.90
C ASP A 196 -14.61 -2.24 10.70
N THR A 197 -15.74 -2.29 10.00
CA THR A 197 -17.07 -2.10 10.61
C THR A 197 -17.40 -3.19 11.64
N GLY A 198 -16.66 -4.29 11.67
CA GLY A 198 -16.78 -5.38 12.64
C GLY A 198 -15.91 -5.23 13.88
N ALA A 199 -14.94 -4.31 13.89
CA ALA A 199 -13.98 -4.14 15.00
C ALA A 199 -14.69 -3.84 16.32
N ALA A 200 -15.67 -2.92 16.31
CA ALA A 200 -16.43 -2.56 17.51
C ALA A 200 -17.24 -3.75 18.07
N ALA A 201 -17.81 -4.59 17.22
CA ALA A 201 -18.53 -5.78 17.63
C ALA A 201 -17.58 -6.87 18.19
N LYS A 202 -16.40 -7.04 17.57
CA LYS A 202 -15.36 -7.97 18.04
C LYS A 202 -14.78 -7.52 19.39
N GLU A 203 -14.57 -6.22 19.55
CA GLU A 203 -14.06 -5.64 20.80
C GLU A 203 -15.11 -5.73 21.93
N ALA A 204 -16.37 -5.45 21.63
CA ALA A 204 -17.47 -5.66 22.57
C ALA A 204 -17.60 -7.14 22.99
N ALA A 205 -17.43 -8.08 22.07
CA ALA A 205 -17.41 -9.51 22.37
C ALA A 205 -16.20 -9.92 23.21
N LYS A 206 -15.00 -9.38 22.94
CA LYS A 206 -13.81 -9.59 23.77
C LYS A 206 -13.98 -9.01 25.18
N LEU A 207 -14.63 -7.85 25.32
CA LEU A 207 -14.93 -7.23 26.61
C LEU A 207 -15.97 -8.03 27.39
N SER A 208 -17.01 -8.51 26.72
CA SER A 208 -18.05 -9.33 27.36
C SER A 208 -17.57 -10.73 27.76
N ALA A 209 -16.51 -11.23 27.14
CA ALA A 209 -15.87 -12.52 27.52
C ALA A 209 -14.86 -12.39 28.66
N LYS A 210 -14.51 -11.17 29.11
CA LYS A 210 -13.66 -10.98 30.29
C LYS A 210 -14.49 -11.20 31.56
N GLU A 211 -13.84 -11.76 32.57
CA GLU A 211 -14.43 -11.86 33.91
C GLU A 211 -14.86 -10.46 34.40
N ALA A 212 -16.01 -10.41 35.05
CA ALA A 212 -16.49 -9.18 35.66
C ALA A 212 -15.54 -8.78 36.81
N PHE A 213 -15.12 -7.55 36.81
CA PHE A 213 -14.30 -7.00 37.90
C PHE A 213 -15.23 -6.29 38.88
N ASP A 214 -15.00 -6.47 40.18
CA ASP A 214 -15.70 -5.71 41.21
C ASP A 214 -15.35 -4.22 41.15
N VAL A 215 -14.14 -3.89 40.73
CA VAL A 215 -13.64 -2.52 40.57
C VAL A 215 -12.80 -2.40 39.30
N LEU A 216 -13.10 -1.39 38.47
CA LEU A 216 -12.30 -1.02 37.30
C LEU A 216 -11.69 0.37 37.52
N ILE A 217 -10.36 0.44 37.59
CA ILE A 217 -9.64 1.71 37.74
C ILE A 217 -9.17 2.17 36.36
N ILE A 218 -9.63 3.36 35.94
CA ILE A 218 -9.27 3.98 34.65
C ILE A 218 -8.26 5.10 34.91
N GLY A 219 -7.03 4.89 34.44
CA GLY A 219 -5.95 5.88 34.51
C GLY A 219 -4.82 5.48 35.50
N GLY A 220 -3.57 5.70 35.08
CA GLY A 220 -2.35 5.43 35.84
C GLY A 220 -1.82 6.65 36.61
N GLY A 221 -2.62 7.70 36.79
CA GLY A 221 -2.24 8.87 37.62
C GLY A 221 -2.24 8.58 39.11
N PRO A 222 -1.81 9.54 39.96
CA PRO A 222 -1.72 9.33 41.43
C PRO A 222 -3.01 8.85 42.06
N ALA A 223 -4.17 9.33 41.58
CA ALA A 223 -5.49 8.93 42.09
C ALA A 223 -5.84 7.49 41.71
N GLY A 224 -5.57 7.07 40.45
CA GLY A 224 -5.78 5.70 40.00
C GLY A 224 -4.87 4.71 40.68
N ALA A 225 -3.61 5.06 40.90
CA ALA A 225 -2.64 4.25 41.63
C ALA A 225 -3.02 4.09 43.11
N ALA A 226 -3.54 5.13 43.76
CA ALA A 226 -4.01 5.09 45.14
C ALA A 226 -5.28 4.23 45.34
N ALA A 227 -6.14 4.15 44.32
CA ALA A 227 -7.34 3.32 44.35
C ALA A 227 -7.05 1.83 44.06
N ALA A 228 -5.88 1.49 43.57
CA ALA A 228 -5.45 0.10 43.25
C ALA A 228 -4.79 -0.63 44.43
N VAL A 229 -4.59 0.05 45.56
CA VAL A 229 -4.05 -0.50 46.81
C VAL A 229 -5.22 -0.87 47.72
#